data_57f6a7ec18e958273265abe5a0cab74a
#
_entry.id   57f6a7ec18e958273265abe5a0cab74a
#
_cell.length_a   1.000
_cell.length_b   1.000
_cell.length_c   1.000
_cell.angle_alpha   90.00
_cell.angle_beta   90.00
_cell.angle_gamma   90.00
#
_symmetry.space_group_name_H-M   'P 1'
#
loop_
_entity.id
_entity.type
_entity.pdbx_description
1 polymer ?
#
loop_
_entity_poly.entity_id
_entity_poly.type
_entity_poly.pdbx_seq_one_letter_code
_entity_poly.pdbx_strand_id
1 'polypeptide(L)'
;LISGGKEDETCLRKYQKRCMLDMHRRLSFGPKYGYLSELQSGEEFLETIEKERKTTTIIVHIYEDGXKGCDLLDSSLSCLAAEYCAVRFCKIKASNTGAGDRFSPDVLPTLLVYRGGELVSNFLSVTEQFN
;
A
#
# COMPACT_ATOMS: atom_id res chain seq x y z
N LEU A 1 24.47 14.22 -17.88
CA LEU A 1 23.56 14.45 -17.57
C LEU A 1 23.31 13.88 -16.36
N ILE A 2 23.50 13.31 -15.79
CA ILE A 2 23.27 12.93 -14.73
C ILE A 2 24.30 12.70 -13.94
N SER A 3 25.12 13.29 -13.88
CA SER A 3 26.21 13.07 -13.19
C SER A 3 26.06 12.81 -11.79
N GLY A 4 25.66 13.61 -11.05
CA GLY A 4 25.72 13.49 -9.66
C GLY A 4 24.82 12.43 -9.13
N GLY A 5 23.87 12.09 -9.81
CA GLY A 5 22.96 11.13 -9.34
C GLY A 5 22.98 9.86 -10.11
N LYS A 6 24.15 9.48 -10.52
CA LYS A 6 24.23 8.38 -11.39
C LYS A 6 23.61 7.13 -10.86
N GLU A 7 23.86 6.76 -9.63
CA GLU A 7 23.28 5.56 -9.08
C GLU A 7 21.81 5.73 -8.84
N ASP A 8 21.41 6.88 -8.32
CA ASP A 8 20.00 7.15 -8.10
C ASP A 8 19.25 7.16 -9.40
N GLU A 9 19.86 7.71 -10.41
CA GLU A 9 19.21 7.79 -11.69
C GLU A 9 19.08 6.40 -12.31
N THR A 10 20.06 5.54 -12.12
CA THR A 10 19.97 4.19 -12.62
C THR A 10 18.83 3.45 -11.91
N CYS A 11 18.70 3.62 -10.61
CA CYS A 11 17.61 2.98 -9.88
C CYS A 11 16.27 3.52 -10.33
N LEU A 12 16.18 4.83 -10.53
CA LEU A 12 14.96 5.44 -11.00
C LEU A 12 14.58 4.91 -12.36
N ARG A 13 15.55 4.77 -13.24
CA ARG A 13 15.26 4.24 -14.56
C ARG A 13 14.80 2.81 -14.50
N LYS A 14 15.37 2.03 -13.60
CA LYS A 14 14.93 0.64 -13.45
C LYS A 14 13.50 0.59 -12.96
N TYR A 15 13.14 1.46 -12.01
CA TYR A 15 11.78 1.50 -11.53
C TYR A 15 10.84 1.95 -12.64
N GLN A 16 11.22 2.99 -13.37
CA GLN A 16 10.37 3.48 -14.45
C GLN A 16 10.19 2.43 -15.52
N LYS A 17 11.25 1.72 -15.85
CA LYS A 17 11.16 0.68 -16.86
C LYS A 17 10.26 -0.46 -16.39
N ARG A 18 10.41 -0.85 -15.14
CA ARG A 18 9.58 -1.90 -14.58
C ARG A 18 8.12 -1.50 -14.60
N CYS A 19 7.82 -0.26 -14.22
CA CYS A 19 6.46 0.22 -14.23
C CYS A 19 5.91 0.29 -15.65
N MET A 20 6.73 0.67 -16.62
CA MET A 20 6.28 0.72 -17.98
C MET A 20 5.98 -0.66 -18.51
N LEU A 21 6.82 -1.63 -18.19
CA LEU A 21 6.56 -3.00 -18.61
C LEU A 21 5.30 -3.52 -17.95
N ASP A 22 5.13 -3.21 -16.69
CA ASP A 22 3.95 -3.63 -15.97
C ASP A 22 2.72 -2.94 -16.54
N MET A 23 2.84 -1.68 -16.95
CA MET A 23 1.73 -0.96 -17.54
C MET A 23 1.35 -1.59 -18.87
N HIS A 24 2.33 -1.96 -19.70
CA HIS A 24 2.05 -2.63 -20.94
C HIS A 24 1.27 -3.92 -20.69
N ARG A 25 1.74 -4.68 -19.71
CA ARG A 25 1.08 -5.92 -19.39
C ARG A 25 -0.34 -5.66 -18.91
N ARG A 26 -0.50 -4.60 -18.11
CA ARG A 26 -1.79 -4.32 -17.56
C ARG A 26 -2.77 -3.74 -18.53
N LEU A 27 -2.29 -3.00 -19.51
CA LEU A 27 -3.16 -2.57 -20.58
C LEU A 27 -3.73 -3.77 -21.30
N SER A 28 -2.97 -4.86 -21.34
CA SER A 28 -3.43 -6.06 -21.99
C SER A 28 -4.20 -6.96 -21.05
N PHE A 29 -3.81 -7.03 -19.78
CA PHE A 29 -4.34 -8.04 -18.87
C PHE A 29 -5.02 -7.50 -17.62
N GLY A 30 -4.89 -6.24 -17.31
CA GLY A 30 -5.54 -5.75 -16.12
C GLY A 30 -5.11 -4.36 -15.71
N PRO A 31 -5.65 -3.88 -14.59
CA PRO A 31 -5.39 -2.52 -14.16
C PRO A 31 -4.02 -2.35 -13.57
N LYS A 32 -3.57 -1.11 -13.49
CA LYS A 32 -2.32 -0.82 -12.86
C LYS A 32 -2.56 0.20 -11.76
N TYR A 33 -1.70 0.17 -10.77
CA TYR A 33 -1.77 1.12 -9.67
C TYR A 33 -0.47 1.91 -9.68
N GLY A 34 0.05 2.31 -8.63
CA GLY A 34 1.30 3.07 -8.63
C GLY A 34 1.32 4.11 -7.54
N TYR A 35 0.31 4.15 -6.72
CA TYR A 35 0.24 5.12 -5.66
C TYR A 35 -0.52 4.54 -4.47
N LEU A 36 -0.35 5.18 -3.33
CA LEU A 36 -1.03 4.76 -2.12
C LEU A 36 -2.34 5.55 -2.04
N SER A 37 -3.45 4.88 -2.22
CA SER A 37 -4.75 5.57 -2.25
C SER A 37 -5.39 5.52 -0.88
N GLU A 38 -6.15 6.55 -0.54
CA GLU A 38 -6.80 6.62 0.75
C GLU A 38 -8.26 6.24 0.63
N LEU A 39 -8.69 5.30 1.48
CA LEU A 39 -10.08 4.89 1.54
C LEU A 39 -10.76 5.69 2.63
N GLN A 40 -12.00 6.08 2.39
CA GLN A 40 -12.68 7.02 3.26
C GLN A 40 -13.65 6.38 4.24
N SER A 41 -14.00 5.12 4.04
CA SER A 41 -14.99 4.50 4.91
C SER A 41 -14.82 2.99 4.92
N GLY A 42 -15.44 2.35 5.89
CA GLY A 42 -15.43 0.90 5.94
C GLY A 42 -16.14 0.29 4.76
N GLU A 43 -17.16 0.95 4.25
CA GLU A 43 -17.87 0.46 3.07
C GLU A 43 -16.94 0.47 1.86
N GLU A 44 -16.18 1.54 1.69
CA GLU A 44 -15.24 1.61 0.56
C GLU A 44 -14.16 0.55 0.71
N PHE A 45 -13.72 0.32 1.94
CA PHE A 45 -12.71 -0.68 2.23
C PHE A 45 -13.22 -2.07 1.81
N LEU A 46 -14.43 -2.44 2.24
CA LEU A 46 -14.97 -3.74 1.87
C LEU A 46 -15.18 -3.85 0.37
N GLU A 47 -15.65 -2.79 -0.23
CA GLU A 47 -15.88 -2.80 -1.67
C GLU A 47 -14.57 -2.98 -2.43
N THR A 48 -13.52 -2.32 -1.97
CA THR A 48 -12.22 -2.45 -2.60
C THR A 48 -11.74 -3.90 -2.57
N ILE A 49 -11.89 -4.55 -1.42
CA ILE A 49 -11.44 -5.92 -1.29
C ILE A 49 -12.29 -6.87 -2.13
N GLU A 50 -13.60 -6.64 -2.16
CA GLU A 50 -14.49 -7.56 -2.84
C GLU A 50 -14.43 -7.42 -4.35
N LYS A 51 -14.20 -6.22 -4.84
CA LYS A 51 -14.25 -6.00 -6.28
C LYS A 51 -12.91 -6.15 -6.97
N GLU A 52 -11.84 -6.28 -6.21
CA GLU A 52 -10.53 -6.39 -6.82
C GLU A 52 -10.40 -7.75 -7.52
N ARG A 53 -9.56 -7.81 -8.53
CA ARG A 53 -9.27 -9.06 -9.21
C ARG A 53 -8.70 -10.06 -8.23
N LYS A 54 -9.06 -11.33 -8.40
CA LYS A 54 -8.65 -12.35 -7.45
C LYS A 54 -7.15 -12.55 -7.39
N THR A 55 -6.45 -12.18 -8.44
CA THR A 55 -5.00 -12.36 -8.48
C THR A 55 -4.24 -11.15 -7.99
N THR A 56 -4.91 -10.06 -7.66
CA THR A 56 -4.23 -8.83 -7.23
C THR A 56 -4.07 -8.85 -5.73
N THR A 57 -2.87 -8.55 -5.27
CA THR A 57 -2.62 -8.40 -3.84
C THR A 57 -2.95 -6.97 -3.43
N ILE A 58 -3.67 -6.83 -2.33
CA ILE A 58 -4.03 -5.52 -1.78
C ILE A 58 -3.36 -5.40 -0.43
N ILE A 59 -2.64 -4.31 -0.22
CA ILE A 59 -2.00 -4.04 1.07
C ILE A 59 -2.70 -2.82 1.65
N VAL A 60 -3.21 -2.94 2.86
CA VAL A 60 -3.97 -1.87 3.50
C VAL A 60 -3.25 -1.43 4.76
N HIS A 61 -2.94 -0.14 4.82
CA HIS A 61 -2.28 0.47 5.96
C HIS A 61 -3.36 1.12 6.83
N ILE A 62 -3.53 0.60 8.03
CA ILE A 62 -4.49 1.19 8.96
C ILE A 62 -3.70 2.07 9.90
N TYR A 63 -4.05 3.33 9.96
CA TYR A 63 -3.28 4.33 10.68
C TYR A 63 -4.20 5.28 11.42
N GLU A 64 -3.62 6.15 12.19
CA GLU A 64 -4.36 7.25 12.79
C GLU A 64 -3.41 8.43 12.92
N ASP A 65 -3.93 9.63 12.91
CA ASP A 65 -3.10 10.82 13.04
C ASP A 65 -2.43 10.80 14.39
N GLY A 66 -1.15 11.06 14.46
CA GLY A 66 -0.43 11.07 15.71
C GLY A 66 0.06 9.71 16.21
N UNK A 67 -0.26 8.59 15.69
CA UNK A 67 0.07 7.51 16.07
C UNK A 67 1.35 7.36 15.74
N LYS A 68 2.10 6.89 16.53
CA LYS A 68 3.53 6.77 16.34
C LYS A 68 3.86 5.80 15.23
N GLY A 69 4.74 6.16 14.38
CA GLY A 69 5.17 5.29 13.29
C GLY A 69 4.31 5.33 12.05
N CYS A 70 3.14 5.93 12.13
CA CYS A 70 2.24 5.91 10.97
C CYS A 70 2.79 6.73 9.81
N ASP A 71 3.40 7.87 10.10
CA ASP A 71 3.95 8.70 9.04
C ASP A 71 5.12 8.02 8.34
N LEU A 72 5.96 7.34 9.10
CA LEU A 72 7.09 6.66 8.53
C LEU A 72 6.62 5.54 7.61
N LEU A 73 5.66 4.77 8.06
CA LEU A 73 5.15 3.68 7.25
C LEU A 73 4.44 4.21 6.00
N ASP A 74 3.74 5.33 6.15
CA ASP A 74 3.06 5.95 5.01
C ASP A 74 4.07 6.31 3.93
N SER A 75 5.18 6.90 4.31
CA SER A 75 6.21 7.27 3.34
C SER A 75 6.81 6.03 2.68
N SER A 76 7.07 5.00 3.46
CA SER A 76 7.65 3.77 2.92
C SER A 76 6.69 3.10 1.94
N LEU A 77 5.42 3.06 2.29
CA LEU A 77 4.43 2.42 1.42
C LEU A 77 4.21 3.23 0.16
N SER A 78 4.32 4.54 0.23
CA SER A 78 4.19 5.36 -0.97
C SER A 78 5.31 5.03 -1.94
N CYS A 79 6.51 4.84 -1.45
CA CYS A 79 7.63 4.46 -2.30
C CYS A 79 7.42 3.07 -2.89
N LEU A 80 6.96 2.14 -2.07
CA LEU A 80 6.72 0.79 -2.56
C LEU A 80 5.60 0.76 -3.59
N ALA A 81 4.58 1.58 -3.40
CA ALA A 81 3.48 1.63 -4.35
C ALA A 81 3.96 2.08 -5.71
N ALA A 82 4.88 3.03 -5.74
CA ALA A 82 5.42 3.48 -7.00
C ALA A 82 6.28 2.41 -7.66
N GLU A 83 6.93 1.57 -6.85
CA GLU A 83 7.79 0.55 -7.40
C GLU A 83 7.02 -0.69 -7.82
N TYR A 84 6.03 -1.09 -7.06
CA TYR A 84 5.28 -2.32 -7.34
C TYR A 84 3.90 -1.97 -7.87
N CYS A 85 3.85 -1.56 -9.12
CA CYS A 85 2.62 -1.03 -9.72
C CYS A 85 1.51 -2.08 -9.84
N ALA A 86 1.84 -3.35 -9.76
CA ALA A 86 0.83 -4.40 -9.87
C ALA A 86 0.15 -4.70 -8.54
N VAL A 87 0.66 -4.15 -7.44
CA VAL A 87 0.08 -4.36 -6.13
C VAL A 87 -0.75 -3.13 -5.77
N ARG A 88 -1.92 -3.33 -5.23
CA ARG A 88 -2.74 -2.21 -4.84
C ARG A 88 -2.44 -1.83 -3.40
N PHE A 89 -1.94 -0.61 -3.19
CA PHE A 89 -1.64 -0.11 -1.85
C PHE A 89 -2.69 0.90 -1.45
N CYS A 90 -3.29 0.70 -0.28
CA CYS A 90 -4.33 1.58 0.23
C CYS A 90 -4.03 1.93 1.67
N LYS A 91 -4.65 2.98 2.16
CA LYS A 91 -4.60 3.29 3.57
C LYS A 91 -5.97 3.79 4.03
N ILE A 92 -6.24 3.60 5.31
CA ILE A 92 -7.50 4.06 5.86
C ILE A 92 -7.27 4.39 7.33
N LYS A 93 -7.87 5.46 7.81
CA LYS A 93 -7.78 5.78 9.22
C LYS A 93 -8.57 4.76 10.02
N ALA A 94 -8.02 4.35 11.14
CA ALA A 94 -8.71 3.39 12.00
C ALA A 94 -10.11 3.86 12.34
N SER A 95 -10.26 5.15 12.60
CA SER A 95 -11.56 5.69 12.95
C SER A 95 -12.55 5.64 11.80
N ASN A 96 -12.08 5.48 10.56
CA ASN A 96 -12.96 5.41 9.40
C ASN A 96 -13.30 3.97 9.00
N THR A 97 -12.75 2.98 9.68
CA THR A 97 -12.97 1.60 9.27
C THR A 97 -14.32 1.07 9.71
N GLY A 98 -14.95 1.73 10.67
CA GLY A 98 -16.17 1.20 11.27
C GLY A 98 -15.87 0.24 12.41
N ALA A 99 -14.59 -0.05 12.65
CA ALA A 99 -14.18 -0.91 13.74
C ALA A 99 -13.04 -0.28 14.50
N GLY A 100 -13.16 1.01 14.74
CA GLY A 100 -12.07 1.78 15.35
C GLY A 100 -11.68 1.29 16.71
N ASP A 101 -12.61 0.72 17.48
CA ASP A 101 -12.24 0.24 18.79
C ASP A 101 -11.29 -0.92 18.72
N ARG A 102 -11.19 -1.63 17.62
CA ARG A 102 -10.28 -2.75 17.49
C ARG A 102 -8.87 -2.31 17.21
N PHE A 103 -8.68 -1.04 16.87
CA PHE A 103 -7.37 -0.52 16.50
C PHE A 103 -6.92 0.50 17.52
N SER A 104 -6.61 0.04 18.72
CA SER A 104 -6.07 0.95 19.71
C SER A 104 -4.69 1.44 19.26
N PRO A 105 -4.19 2.51 19.83
CA PRO A 105 -2.87 3.01 19.43
C PRO A 105 -1.77 1.98 19.55
N ASP A 106 -1.95 0.98 20.41
CA ASP A 106 -0.92 -0.02 20.61
C ASP A 106 -0.70 -0.86 19.37
N VAL A 107 -1.70 -1.06 18.54
CA VAL A 107 -1.57 -1.92 17.37
C VAL A 107 -1.33 -1.15 16.08
N LEU A 108 -1.32 0.18 16.15
CA LEU A 108 -1.10 0.97 14.96
C LEU A 108 0.39 1.29 14.80
N PRO A 109 0.89 1.41 13.59
CA PRO A 109 0.17 1.14 12.35
C PRO A 109 0.04 -0.35 12.10
N THR A 110 -1.03 -0.72 11.44
CA THR A 110 -1.31 -2.11 11.10
C THR A 110 -1.27 -2.26 9.60
N LEU A 111 -0.72 -3.36 9.13
CA LEU A 111 -0.78 -3.69 7.71
C LEU A 111 -1.60 -4.95 7.54
N LEU A 112 -2.55 -4.90 6.63
CA LEU A 112 -3.34 -6.06 6.28
C LEU A 112 -3.07 -6.40 4.83
N VAL A 113 -2.95 -7.67 4.53
CA VAL A 113 -2.70 -8.12 3.17
C VAL A 113 -3.86 -9.01 2.74
N TYR A 114 -4.49 -8.65 1.65
CA TYR A 114 -5.63 -9.40 1.11
C TYR A 114 -5.30 -9.92 -0.27
N ARG A 115 -5.89 -11.04 -0.62
CA ARG A 115 -5.81 -11.57 -1.96
C ARG A 115 -6.99 -12.49 -2.17
N GLY A 116 -7.67 -12.33 -3.30
CA GLY A 116 -8.82 -13.15 -3.58
C GLY A 116 -9.99 -12.93 -2.62
N GLY A 117 -10.07 -11.75 -2.04
CA GLY A 117 -11.14 -11.44 -1.11
C GLY A 117 -10.88 -11.93 0.31
N GLU A 118 -9.73 -12.51 0.57
CA GLU A 118 -9.43 -13.07 1.89
C GLU A 118 -8.21 -12.40 2.50
N LEU A 119 -8.24 -12.30 3.82
CA LEU A 119 -7.10 -11.74 4.56
C LEU A 119 -6.02 -12.81 4.61
N VAL A 120 -4.88 -12.50 4.00
CA VAL A 120 -3.78 -13.46 3.95
C VAL A 120 -2.82 -13.26 5.11
N SER A 121 -2.59 -12.03 5.52
CA SER A 121 -1.65 -11.74 6.59
C SER A 121 -2.04 -10.46 7.28
N ASN A 122 -1.63 -10.31 8.53
CA ASN A 122 -1.76 -9.04 9.20
C ASN A 122 -0.52 -8.81 10.05
N PHE A 123 -0.13 -7.57 10.19
CA PHE A 123 1.05 -7.19 10.94
C PHE A 123 0.68 -6.00 11.82
N LEU A 124 0.69 -6.22 13.13
CA LEU A 124 0.33 -5.17 14.09
C LEU A 124 1.56 -4.45 14.56
N SER A 125 1.45 -3.16 14.83
CA SER A 125 2.55 -2.32 15.30
C SER A 125 3.78 -2.51 14.43
N VAL A 126 3.56 -2.36 13.14
CA VAL A 126 4.58 -2.72 12.15
C VAL A 126 5.90 -2.05 12.38
N THR A 127 5.88 -0.75 12.71
CA THR A 127 7.12 -0.03 12.85
C THR A 127 7.94 -0.50 14.05
N GLU A 128 7.29 -1.07 15.05
CA GLU A 128 8.03 -1.58 16.18
C GLU A 128 8.76 -2.86 15.84
N GLN A 129 8.26 -3.61 14.88
CA GLN A 129 8.90 -4.84 14.50
C GLN A 129 10.20 -4.60 13.76
N PHE A 130 10.39 -3.42 13.21
CA PHE A 130 11.58 -3.12 12.45
C PHE A 130 12.53 -2.17 13.18
N ASN A 131 12.19 -1.78 14.37
CA ASN A 131 13.07 -0.91 15.14
C ASN A 131 13.92 -1.73 16.15
#